data_d7c0773878eec01f4ca7c10c9b516652
#
_entry.id   d7c0773878eec01f4ca7c10c9b516652
#
_cell.length_a   1.000
_cell.length_b   1.000
_cell.length_c   1.000
_cell.angle_alpha   90.00
_cell.angle_beta   90.00
_cell.angle_gamma   90.00
#
_symmetry.space_group_name_H-M   'P 1'
#
loop_
_entity.id
_entity.type
_entity.pdbx_description
1 polymer ?
#
loop_
_entity_poly.entity_id
_entity_poly.type
_entity_poly.pdbx_seq_one_letter_code
_entity_poly.pdbx_strand_id
1 'polypeptide(L)'
;MTISPVLDQLNLVVDDMDRSVDFYRAIGLDVPDEAVWRTETGGHHVEMEMPGGFELALDSKPLAEVYNAGWRPFKGEGNRTIMSFRYRDAAEVDATYKRVTAMGYRSSQPPYYTFWGSRFAIVVDPDGNHVGLMSPPDPAHRGQPPNI
;
A
#
# COMPACT_ATOMS: atom_id res chain seq x y z
N MET A 1 -6.80 -18.65 19.48
CA MET A 1 -6.71 -19.01 18.04
C MET A 1 -5.93 -17.92 17.31
N THR A 2 -4.84 -18.28 16.68
CA THR A 2 -4.07 -17.33 15.86
C THR A 2 -4.72 -17.24 14.49
N ILE A 3 -5.17 -16.05 14.11
CA ILE A 3 -5.68 -15.83 12.75
C ILE A 3 -4.47 -15.60 11.85
N SER A 4 -4.28 -16.42 10.84
CA SER A 4 -3.23 -16.23 9.87
C SER A 4 -3.48 -14.95 9.06
N PRO A 5 -2.43 -14.15 8.76
CA PRO A 5 -2.59 -13.02 7.87
C PRO A 5 -3.07 -13.46 6.50
N VAL A 6 -3.83 -12.59 5.86
CA VAL A 6 -4.39 -12.84 4.52
C VAL A 6 -3.79 -11.82 3.56
N LEU A 7 -3.39 -12.27 2.38
CA LEU A 7 -2.98 -11.36 1.32
C LEU A 7 -4.22 -10.57 0.86
N ASP A 8 -4.21 -9.27 1.08
CA ASP A 8 -5.37 -8.40 0.92
C ASP A 8 -5.24 -7.47 -0.29
N GLN A 9 -4.06 -6.92 -0.51
CA GLN A 9 -3.86 -5.88 -1.51
C GLN A 9 -2.47 -5.96 -2.14
N LEU A 10 -2.40 -5.65 -3.43
CA LEU A 10 -1.15 -5.40 -4.15
C LEU A 10 -1.16 -3.99 -4.70
N ASN A 11 -0.16 -3.19 -4.32
CA ASN A 11 0.03 -1.84 -4.82
C ASN A 11 1.22 -1.79 -5.78
N LEU A 12 0.97 -1.31 -6.98
CA LEU A 12 2.00 -1.05 -7.99
C LEU A 12 2.33 0.44 -7.99
N VAL A 13 3.55 0.80 -7.68
CA VAL A 13 4.00 2.18 -7.82
C VAL A 13 4.39 2.42 -9.27
N VAL A 14 3.69 3.36 -9.92
CA VAL A 14 3.78 3.59 -11.36
C VAL A 14 4.44 4.94 -11.69
N ASP A 15 5.12 4.99 -12.82
CA ASP A 15 5.77 6.21 -13.28
C ASP A 15 4.77 7.20 -13.91
N ASP A 16 3.78 6.65 -14.62
CA ASP A 16 2.76 7.43 -15.35
C ASP A 16 1.41 6.74 -15.16
N MET A 17 0.53 7.37 -14.39
CA MET A 17 -0.77 6.79 -14.04
C MET A 17 -1.65 6.57 -15.26
N ASP A 18 -1.71 7.54 -16.17
CA ASP A 18 -2.61 7.44 -17.33
C ASP A 18 -2.20 6.28 -18.25
N ARG A 19 -0.90 6.14 -18.50
CA ARG A 19 -0.38 5.01 -19.29
C ARG A 19 -0.61 3.67 -18.60
N SER A 20 -0.48 3.62 -17.28
CA SER A 20 -0.72 2.41 -16.50
C SER A 20 -2.20 2.02 -16.52
N VAL A 21 -3.11 2.98 -16.31
CA VAL A 21 -4.55 2.76 -16.42
C VAL A 21 -4.92 2.27 -17.81
N ASP A 22 -4.41 2.90 -18.86
CA ASP A 22 -4.66 2.47 -20.25
C ASP A 22 -4.19 1.05 -20.50
N PHE A 23 -3.03 0.67 -19.98
CA PHE A 23 -2.52 -0.69 -20.07
C PHE A 23 -3.45 -1.70 -19.38
N TYR A 24 -3.86 -1.43 -18.13
CA TYR A 24 -4.72 -2.35 -17.40
C TYR A 24 -6.12 -2.47 -18.01
N ARG A 25 -6.66 -1.37 -18.55
CA ARG A 25 -7.87 -1.40 -19.37
C ARG A 25 -7.68 -2.24 -20.64
N ALA A 26 -6.54 -2.10 -21.29
CA ALA A 26 -6.22 -2.82 -22.51
C ALA A 26 -6.15 -4.34 -22.30
N ILE A 27 -5.69 -4.80 -21.13
CA ILE A 27 -5.71 -6.23 -20.78
C ILE A 27 -7.05 -6.71 -20.22
N GLY A 28 -8.05 -5.84 -20.16
CA GLY A 28 -9.43 -6.23 -19.84
C GLY A 28 -9.89 -5.91 -18.42
N LEU A 29 -9.12 -5.17 -17.64
CA LEU A 29 -9.57 -4.75 -16.32
C LEU A 29 -10.56 -3.58 -16.42
N ASP A 30 -11.59 -3.63 -15.58
CA ASP A 30 -12.54 -2.53 -15.44
C ASP A 30 -11.94 -1.47 -14.50
N VAL A 31 -11.56 -0.34 -15.06
CA VAL A 31 -11.02 0.81 -14.32
C VAL A 31 -11.88 2.02 -14.65
N PRO A 32 -12.97 2.27 -13.89
CA PRO A 32 -13.79 3.45 -14.13
C PRO A 32 -13.02 4.73 -13.86
N ASP A 33 -13.37 5.80 -14.56
CA ASP A 33 -12.72 7.11 -14.38
C ASP A 33 -12.88 7.64 -12.94
N GLU A 34 -14.02 7.36 -12.32
CA GLU A 34 -14.33 7.75 -10.94
C GLU A 34 -13.43 7.05 -9.90
N ALA A 35 -12.86 5.90 -10.25
CA ALA A 35 -11.93 5.19 -9.37
C ALA A 35 -10.56 5.87 -9.30
N VAL A 36 -10.27 6.81 -10.20
CA VAL A 36 -9.00 7.50 -10.26
C VAL A 36 -9.02 8.72 -9.34
N TRP A 37 -8.43 8.56 -8.16
CA TRP A 37 -8.24 9.67 -7.23
C TRP A 37 -6.99 10.47 -7.62
N ARG A 38 -7.11 11.79 -7.65
CA ARG A 38 -6.02 12.70 -8.03
C ARG A 38 -5.94 13.88 -7.08
N THR A 39 -4.71 14.35 -6.80
CA THR A 39 -4.47 15.63 -6.13
C THR A 39 -3.97 16.66 -7.13
N GLU A 40 -4.07 17.95 -6.76
CA GLU A 40 -3.53 19.06 -7.59
C GLU A 40 -2.01 19.00 -7.75
N THR A 41 -1.32 18.37 -6.82
CA THR A 41 0.15 18.30 -6.75
C THR A 41 0.75 17.00 -7.29
N GLY A 42 -0.06 16.15 -7.92
CA GLY A 42 0.39 14.96 -8.64
C GLY A 42 0.27 13.63 -7.90
N GLY A 43 -0.40 13.62 -6.73
CA GLY A 43 -0.77 12.37 -6.08
C GLY A 43 -1.90 11.67 -6.84
N HIS A 44 -1.70 10.43 -7.24
CA HIS A 44 -2.68 9.63 -7.96
C HIS A 44 -2.82 8.26 -7.31
N HIS A 45 -4.05 7.76 -7.24
CA HIS A 45 -4.37 6.43 -6.75
C HIS A 45 -5.52 5.84 -7.55
N VAL A 46 -5.41 4.57 -7.88
CA VAL A 46 -6.48 3.79 -8.53
C VAL A 46 -6.63 2.49 -7.78
N GLU A 47 -7.85 2.13 -7.46
CA GLU A 47 -8.19 0.89 -6.79
C GLU A 47 -9.04 0.03 -7.73
N MET A 48 -8.65 -1.24 -7.88
CA MET A 48 -9.36 -2.22 -8.71
C MET A 48 -9.71 -3.43 -7.84
N GLU A 49 -11.00 -3.65 -7.66
CA GLU A 49 -11.49 -4.82 -6.94
C GLU A 49 -11.32 -6.07 -7.81
N MET A 50 -10.59 -7.05 -7.30
CA MET A 50 -10.37 -8.33 -7.98
C MET A 50 -11.37 -9.37 -7.49
N PRO A 51 -11.69 -10.38 -8.32
CA PRO A 51 -12.49 -11.52 -7.87
C PRO A 51 -11.90 -12.14 -6.60
N GLY A 52 -12.74 -12.40 -5.58
CA GLY A 52 -12.31 -12.95 -4.31
C GLY A 52 -11.96 -11.93 -3.23
N GLY A 53 -12.19 -10.63 -3.48
CA GLY A 53 -11.98 -9.55 -2.51
C GLY A 53 -10.54 -9.07 -2.38
N PHE A 54 -9.68 -9.46 -3.30
CA PHE A 54 -8.31 -8.97 -3.41
C PHE A 54 -8.31 -7.63 -4.17
N GLU A 55 -7.55 -6.66 -3.69
CA GLU A 55 -7.43 -5.36 -4.35
C GLU A 55 -6.10 -5.21 -5.09
N LEU A 56 -6.17 -4.79 -6.33
CA LEU A 56 -5.02 -4.30 -7.07
C LEU A 56 -5.09 -2.78 -7.13
N ALA A 57 -4.06 -2.11 -6.63
CA ALA A 57 -3.99 -0.66 -6.62
C ALA A 57 -2.80 -0.16 -7.43
N LEU A 58 -2.98 0.99 -8.08
CA LEU A 58 -1.91 1.74 -8.73
C LEU A 58 -1.68 3.03 -7.96
N ASP A 59 -0.44 3.31 -7.60
CA ASP A 59 -0.06 4.49 -6.84
C ASP A 59 1.00 5.30 -7.57
N SER A 60 0.85 6.62 -7.58
CA SER A 60 1.92 7.50 -8.05
C SER A 60 3.09 7.51 -7.07
N LYS A 61 4.27 7.88 -7.55
CA LYS A 61 5.46 8.04 -6.70
C LYS A 61 5.23 9.03 -5.55
N PRO A 62 4.62 10.22 -5.75
CA PRO A 62 4.32 11.12 -4.64
C PRO A 62 3.44 10.48 -3.56
N LEU A 63 2.44 9.70 -3.94
CA LEU A 63 1.60 9.00 -2.97
C LEU A 63 2.38 7.91 -2.23
N ALA A 64 3.23 7.15 -2.93
CA ALA A 64 4.07 6.13 -2.32
C ALA A 64 4.98 6.72 -1.22
N GLU A 65 5.53 7.90 -1.44
CA GLU A 65 6.35 8.62 -0.45
C GLU A 65 5.56 8.98 0.82
N VAL A 66 4.25 9.22 0.69
CA VAL A 66 3.39 9.56 1.84
C VAL A 66 3.22 8.38 2.79
N TYR A 67 2.94 7.19 2.26
CA TYR A 67 2.68 6.03 3.11
C TYR A 67 3.91 5.16 3.39
N ASN A 68 5.01 5.37 2.66
CA ASN A 68 6.27 4.63 2.83
C ASN A 68 7.45 5.60 2.92
N ALA A 69 7.85 5.97 4.14
CA ALA A 69 8.99 6.86 4.37
C ALA A 69 10.31 6.31 3.81
N GLY A 70 10.43 5.01 3.65
CA GLY A 70 11.59 4.34 3.06
C GLY A 70 11.57 4.25 1.54
N TRP A 71 10.47 4.67 0.90
CA TRP A 71 10.40 4.61 -0.56
C TRP A 71 11.40 5.57 -1.21
N ARG A 72 12.09 5.09 -2.23
CA ARG A 72 13.01 5.91 -3.04
C ARG A 72 12.80 5.58 -4.51
N PRO A 73 12.89 6.59 -5.41
CA PRO A 73 12.92 6.33 -6.83
C PRO A 73 14.04 5.36 -7.15
N PHE A 74 13.70 4.32 -7.87
CA PHE A 74 14.67 3.28 -8.18
C PHE A 74 15.37 3.58 -9.51
N LYS A 75 16.69 3.54 -9.49
CA LYS A 75 17.51 3.64 -10.71
C LYS A 75 17.96 2.23 -11.09
N GLY A 76 17.23 1.61 -12.00
CA GLY A 76 17.53 0.27 -12.45
C GLY A 76 16.50 -0.76 -11.98
N GLU A 77 16.93 -1.92 -11.54
CA GLU A 77 16.08 -3.00 -11.07
C GLU A 77 15.55 -2.73 -9.67
N GLY A 78 14.26 -2.54 -9.50
CA GLY A 78 13.68 -2.22 -8.21
C GLY A 78 12.29 -2.71 -7.98
N ASN A 79 11.97 -2.74 -6.71
CA ASN A 79 10.67 -3.15 -6.25
C ASN A 79 9.67 -2.00 -6.43
N ARG A 80 8.76 -2.15 -7.37
CA ARG A 80 7.65 -1.21 -7.60
C ARG A 80 6.35 -1.68 -6.96
N THR A 81 6.41 -2.68 -6.08
CA THR A 81 5.23 -3.29 -5.45
C THR A 81 5.32 -3.25 -3.94
N ILE A 82 4.15 -3.19 -3.29
CA ILE A 82 4.00 -3.42 -1.87
C ILE A 82 2.89 -4.47 -1.71
N MET A 83 3.24 -5.61 -1.11
CA MET A 83 2.26 -6.63 -0.77
C MET A 83 1.75 -6.38 0.65
N SER A 84 0.48 -6.02 0.79
CA SER A 84 -0.10 -5.73 2.09
C SER A 84 -0.94 -6.89 2.60
N PHE A 85 -0.70 -7.25 3.86
CA PHE A 85 -1.45 -8.28 4.58
C PHE A 85 -2.35 -7.60 5.61
N ARG A 86 -3.63 -7.99 5.62
CA ARG A 86 -4.59 -7.47 6.58
C ARG A 86 -4.53 -8.28 7.87
N TYR A 87 -4.37 -7.56 8.98
CA TYR A 87 -4.41 -8.08 10.34
C TYR A 87 -5.77 -7.77 10.96
N ARG A 88 -6.08 -8.40 12.08
CA ARG A 88 -7.36 -8.25 12.77
C ARG A 88 -7.61 -6.82 13.24
N ASP A 89 -6.59 -6.18 13.81
CA ASP A 89 -6.70 -4.85 14.41
C ASP A 89 -5.33 -4.13 14.47
N ALA A 90 -5.36 -2.89 14.92
CA ALA A 90 -4.17 -2.05 15.05
C ALA A 90 -3.13 -2.63 16.03
N ALA A 91 -3.58 -3.24 17.14
CA ALA A 91 -2.68 -3.82 18.14
C ALA A 91 -1.89 -5.00 17.56
N GLU A 92 -2.52 -5.80 16.72
CA GLU A 92 -1.85 -6.92 16.05
C GLU A 92 -0.82 -6.44 15.02
N VAL A 93 -1.08 -5.34 14.31
CA VAL A 93 -0.08 -4.70 13.43
C VAL A 93 1.15 -4.28 14.23
N ASP A 94 0.96 -3.57 15.35
CA ASP A 94 2.05 -3.10 16.21
C ASP A 94 2.86 -4.28 16.79
N ALA A 95 2.17 -5.29 17.30
CA ALA A 95 2.83 -6.48 17.87
C ALA A 95 3.61 -7.27 16.82
N THR A 96 3.07 -7.43 15.62
CA THR A 96 3.75 -8.11 14.51
C THR A 96 4.96 -7.32 14.06
N TYR A 97 4.83 -6.02 13.87
CA TYR A 97 5.95 -5.15 13.51
C TYR A 97 7.09 -5.26 14.52
N LYS A 98 6.78 -5.16 15.82
CA LYS A 98 7.77 -5.26 16.89
C LYS A 98 8.48 -6.62 16.87
N ARG A 99 7.74 -7.70 16.69
CA ARG A 99 8.30 -9.06 16.62
C ARG A 99 9.22 -9.23 15.42
N VAL A 100 8.77 -8.82 14.23
CA VAL A 100 9.51 -8.98 12.97
C VAL A 100 10.81 -8.16 12.99
N THR A 101 10.76 -6.93 13.45
CA THR A 101 11.97 -6.09 13.55
C THR A 101 12.94 -6.59 14.62
N ALA A 102 12.44 -7.15 15.74
CA ALA A 102 13.28 -7.82 16.74
C ALA A 102 13.98 -9.07 16.20
N MET A 103 13.41 -9.71 15.17
CA MET A 103 14.04 -10.84 14.46
C MET A 103 15.12 -10.41 13.46
N GLY A 104 15.35 -9.10 13.29
CA GLY A 104 16.37 -8.55 12.42
C GLY A 104 15.89 -8.11 11.03
N TYR A 105 14.60 -8.22 10.71
CA TYR A 105 14.09 -7.71 9.43
C TYR A 105 14.03 -6.19 9.42
N ARG A 106 14.34 -5.58 8.26
CA ARG A 106 14.36 -4.13 8.13
C ARG A 106 12.97 -3.53 8.19
N SER A 107 12.88 -2.36 8.82
CA SER A 107 11.72 -1.48 8.73
C SER A 107 11.90 -0.50 7.57
N SER A 108 10.88 -0.37 6.72
CA SER A 108 10.78 0.70 5.75
C SER A 108 9.88 1.82 6.27
N GLN A 109 8.79 1.46 6.94
CA GLN A 109 7.86 2.41 7.55
C GLN A 109 7.42 1.90 8.93
N PRO A 110 7.76 2.60 10.03
CA PRO A 110 7.22 2.27 11.35
C PRO A 110 5.69 2.43 11.40
N PRO A 111 5.01 1.76 12.36
CA PRO A 111 3.56 1.85 12.48
C PRO A 111 3.04 3.28 12.67
N TYR A 112 2.05 3.65 11.87
CA TYR A 112 1.35 4.94 11.95
C TYR A 112 -0.11 4.77 11.48
N TYR A 113 -0.96 5.78 11.71
CA TYR A 113 -2.29 5.80 11.12
C TYR A 113 -2.28 6.54 9.79
N THR A 114 -2.74 5.86 8.75
CA THR A 114 -2.88 6.44 7.41
C THR A 114 -4.07 7.40 7.36
N PHE A 115 -4.12 8.24 6.33
CA PHE A 115 -5.26 9.16 6.16
C PHE A 115 -6.58 8.41 5.88
N TRP A 116 -6.53 7.16 5.40
CA TRP A 116 -7.74 6.34 5.23
C TRP A 116 -8.14 5.62 6.52
N GLY A 117 -7.39 5.74 7.60
CA GLY A 117 -7.75 5.26 8.93
C GLY A 117 -7.18 3.92 9.35
N SER A 118 -6.32 3.30 8.58
CA SER A 118 -5.68 2.03 8.93
C SER A 118 -4.40 2.24 9.74
N ARG A 119 -4.16 1.38 10.72
CA ARG A 119 -2.83 1.21 11.29
C ARG A 119 -1.97 0.47 10.28
N PHE A 120 -0.85 1.05 9.90
CA PHE A 120 -0.05 0.59 8.77
C PHE A 120 1.44 0.65 9.07
N ALA A 121 2.17 -0.39 8.69
CA ALA A 121 3.62 -0.45 8.76
C ALA A 121 4.15 -1.16 7.53
N ILE A 122 5.41 -0.93 7.17
CA ILE A 122 6.08 -1.64 6.08
C ILE A 122 7.39 -2.20 6.59
N VAL A 123 7.56 -3.51 6.43
CA VAL A 123 8.80 -4.23 6.65
C VAL A 123 9.35 -4.74 5.32
N VAL A 124 10.62 -5.10 5.30
CA VAL A 124 11.30 -5.57 4.09
C VAL A 124 11.62 -7.05 4.27
N ASP A 125 11.25 -7.87 3.31
CA ASP A 125 11.54 -9.29 3.32
C ASP A 125 13.03 -9.56 2.98
N PRO A 126 13.51 -10.82 3.09
CA PRO A 126 14.91 -11.14 2.79
C PRO A 126 15.35 -10.84 1.35
N ASP A 127 14.42 -10.77 0.40
CA ASP A 127 14.69 -10.48 -1.01
C ASP A 127 14.55 -8.99 -1.36
N GLY A 128 14.24 -8.15 -0.36
CA GLY A 128 14.07 -6.72 -0.56
C GLY A 128 12.65 -6.28 -0.92
N ASN A 129 11.66 -7.18 -0.90
CA ASN A 129 10.28 -6.82 -1.16
C ASN A 129 9.68 -6.06 0.03
N HIS A 130 8.91 -5.03 -0.29
CA HIS A 130 8.18 -4.27 0.71
C HIS A 130 6.87 -4.99 1.05
N VAL A 131 6.68 -5.25 2.34
CA VAL A 131 5.52 -5.97 2.87
C VAL A 131 4.77 -5.07 3.83
N GLY A 132 3.53 -4.74 3.49
CA GLY A 132 2.64 -3.93 4.30
C GLY A 132 1.94 -4.78 5.37
N LEU A 133 1.91 -4.26 6.59
CA LEU A 133 1.12 -4.77 7.71
C LEU A 133 0.00 -3.77 7.94
N MET A 134 -1.26 -4.17 7.77
CA MET A 134 -2.38 -3.24 7.73
C MET A 134 -3.56 -3.74 8.55
N SER A 135 -4.16 -2.85 9.36
CA SER A 135 -5.44 -3.10 10.01
C SER A 135 -6.61 -2.71 9.09
N PRO A 136 -7.83 -3.20 9.36
CA PRO A 136 -9.00 -2.61 8.75
C PRO A 136 -9.05 -1.09 9.00
N PRO A 137 -9.63 -0.28 8.08
CA PRO A 137 -9.85 1.14 8.32
C PRO A 137 -10.75 1.39 9.53
N ASP A 138 -10.34 2.32 10.38
CA ASP A 138 -11.13 2.80 11.52
C ASP A 138 -11.58 4.25 11.24
N PRO A 139 -12.90 4.52 11.18
CA PRO A 139 -13.41 5.88 10.94
C PRO A 139 -12.90 6.91 11.97
N ALA A 140 -12.58 6.49 13.20
CA ALA A 140 -12.06 7.39 14.24
C ALA A 140 -10.67 7.94 13.89
N HIS A 141 -9.92 7.26 13.04
CA HIS A 141 -8.57 7.66 12.62
C HIS A 141 -8.50 8.18 11.19
N ARG A 142 -9.65 8.26 10.50
CA ARG A 142 -9.72 8.74 9.13
C ARG A 142 -9.48 10.24 9.07
N GLY A 143 -8.55 10.68 8.22
CA GLY A 143 -8.24 12.08 7.95
C GLY A 143 -8.51 12.46 6.49
N GLN A 144 -8.07 13.66 6.15
CA GLN A 144 -8.14 14.13 4.77
C GLN A 144 -6.96 13.57 3.96
N PRO A 145 -7.17 13.28 2.65
CA PRO A 145 -6.07 12.96 1.77
C PRO A 145 -5.00 14.07 1.77
N PRO A 146 -3.71 13.71 1.69
CA PRO A 146 -2.65 14.71 1.66
C PRO A 146 -2.74 15.54 0.37
N ASN A 147 -2.30 16.78 0.46
CA ASN A 147 -2.16 17.67 -0.69
C ASN A 147 -0.76 17.49 -1.29
N ILE A 148 -0.63 16.59 -2.26
CA ILE A 148 0.63 16.17 -2.88
C ILE A 148 0.56 16.20 -4.40
#